data_fe09d66d1c65a252d6d9b4958d8e569c
#
_entry.id   fe09d66d1c65a252d6d9b4958d8e569c
#
_cell.length_a   1.000
_cell.length_b   1.000
_cell.length_c   1.000
_cell.angle_alpha   90.00
_cell.angle_beta   90.00
_cell.angle_gamma   90.00
#
_symmetry.space_group_name_H-M   'P 1'
#
loop_
_entity.id
_entity.type
_entity.pdbx_description
1 polymer ?
#
loop_
_entity_poly.entity_id
_entity_poly.type
_entity_poly.pdbx_seq_one_letter_code
_entity_poly.pdbx_strand_id
1 'polypeptide(L)'
;MTTLRVIGPGRAGLSLMAALDAAGDFECRGALGRGDPVRDAARGVDLLVIATPDDQVRSVAAAVTPVPSTVVVHLSGSLGLDVLGRHARRGSIHPLVPLPDPVTGADRLRSGVTFAVAGDPLVASVVSSLGGHPVTVEDARRATYHAAASIAANHAVALIGQVERVAASAGLPLETFAGLIRAAVDDALALGPRTALTGPASRGDWGTVDGHRRVLSALATPRTELAAYDAMVALARRLSAGDGPSSTAPEQPAATPATTPVTDLVTTPGPVFDRAPVGAAVSVGARA
;
A
#
# COMPACT_ATOMS: atom_id res chain seq x y z
N MET A 1 -28.81 -0.43 6.11
CA MET A 1 -27.58 -1.23 6.17
C MET A 1 -27.28 -1.72 4.76
N THR A 2 -26.11 -1.40 4.23
CA THR A 2 -25.72 -1.76 2.86
C THR A 2 -25.26 -3.23 2.84
N THR A 3 -25.83 -4.03 1.96
CA THR A 3 -25.47 -5.47 1.86
C THR A 3 -24.27 -5.67 0.95
N LEU A 4 -23.30 -6.50 1.38
CA LEU A 4 -22.04 -6.74 0.71
C LEU A 4 -21.81 -8.23 0.44
N ARG A 5 -21.27 -8.56 -0.74
CA ARG A 5 -20.65 -9.87 -1.05
C ARG A 5 -19.29 -9.68 -1.69
N VAL A 6 -18.38 -10.60 -1.41
CA VAL A 6 -17.01 -10.60 -1.97
C VAL A 6 -16.82 -11.82 -2.88
N ILE A 7 -16.19 -11.66 -4.04
CA ILE A 7 -15.64 -12.74 -4.85
C ILE A 7 -14.12 -12.65 -4.75
N GLY A 8 -13.47 -13.70 -4.27
CA GLY A 8 -12.04 -13.75 -3.99
C GLY A 8 -11.72 -13.54 -2.51
N PRO A 9 -11.82 -14.62 -1.67
CA PRO A 9 -11.52 -14.59 -0.24
C PRO A 9 -10.00 -14.60 0.03
N GLY A 10 -9.27 -13.79 -0.71
CA GLY A 10 -7.84 -13.53 -0.49
C GLY A 10 -7.62 -12.45 0.59
N ARG A 11 -6.35 -12.08 0.80
CA ARG A 11 -5.96 -11.09 1.81
C ARG A 11 -6.77 -9.78 1.68
N ALA A 12 -6.83 -9.19 0.49
CA ALA A 12 -7.54 -7.92 0.28
C ALA A 12 -9.05 -8.05 0.46
N GLY A 13 -9.67 -9.09 -0.12
CA GLY A 13 -11.13 -9.29 -0.03
C GLY A 13 -11.59 -9.54 1.40
N LEU A 14 -10.89 -10.41 2.14
CA LEU A 14 -11.21 -10.69 3.54
C LEU A 14 -10.89 -9.52 4.48
N SER A 15 -9.81 -8.77 4.24
CA SER A 15 -9.52 -7.54 5.00
C SER A 15 -10.63 -6.51 4.84
N LEU A 16 -11.08 -6.27 3.60
CA LEU A 16 -12.14 -5.31 3.35
C LEU A 16 -13.47 -5.76 3.97
N MET A 17 -13.82 -7.04 3.82
CA MET A 17 -15.02 -7.61 4.40
C MET A 17 -15.03 -7.47 5.93
N ALA A 18 -13.94 -7.85 6.60
CA ALA A 18 -13.81 -7.74 8.05
C ALA A 18 -13.82 -6.28 8.53
N ALA A 19 -13.18 -5.37 7.79
CA ALA A 19 -13.18 -3.95 8.13
C ALA A 19 -14.57 -3.32 8.05
N LEU A 20 -15.35 -3.66 7.01
CA LEU A 20 -16.71 -3.14 6.80
C LEU A 20 -17.72 -3.75 7.79
N ASP A 21 -17.57 -5.04 8.12
CA ASP A 21 -18.36 -5.69 9.15
C ASP A 21 -18.15 -5.02 10.53
N ALA A 22 -16.91 -4.76 10.87
CA ALA A 22 -16.55 -4.07 12.11
C ALA A 22 -16.95 -2.58 12.14
N ALA A 23 -17.14 -1.92 10.98
CA ALA A 23 -17.69 -0.57 10.91
C ALA A 23 -19.19 -0.51 11.23
N GLY A 24 -19.94 -1.62 11.08
CA GLY A 24 -21.33 -1.75 11.45
C GLY A 24 -22.35 -1.19 10.43
N ASP A 25 -21.90 -0.55 9.36
CA ASP A 25 -22.78 0.03 8.33
C ASP A 25 -23.13 -0.98 7.20
N PHE A 26 -22.42 -2.10 7.17
CA PHE A 26 -22.52 -3.11 6.12
C PHE A 26 -22.94 -4.47 6.69
N GLU A 27 -23.80 -5.17 5.94
CA GLU A 27 -24.18 -6.55 6.21
C GLU A 27 -23.42 -7.48 5.24
N CYS A 28 -22.48 -8.27 5.74
CA CYS A 28 -21.67 -9.18 4.95
C CYS A 28 -22.44 -10.46 4.61
N ARG A 29 -22.76 -10.67 3.31
CA ARG A 29 -23.44 -11.86 2.77
C ARG A 29 -22.46 -12.98 2.37
N GLY A 30 -21.23 -12.96 2.91
CA GLY A 30 -20.20 -13.94 2.72
C GLY A 30 -19.28 -13.68 1.52
N ALA A 31 -18.34 -14.62 1.34
CA ALA A 31 -17.37 -14.56 0.27
C ALA A 31 -17.42 -15.84 -0.60
N LEU A 32 -17.24 -15.67 -1.92
CA LEU A 32 -17.18 -16.75 -2.91
C LEU A 32 -15.72 -16.98 -3.31
N GLY A 33 -15.28 -18.23 -3.19
CA GLY A 33 -13.92 -18.66 -3.52
C GLY A 33 -13.81 -19.31 -4.91
N ARG A 34 -12.66 -19.93 -5.15
CA ARG A 34 -12.42 -20.66 -6.38
C ARG A 34 -13.32 -21.91 -6.43
N GLY A 35 -14.10 -22.02 -7.52
CA GLY A 35 -15.04 -23.14 -7.72
C GLY A 35 -16.47 -22.83 -7.29
N ASP A 36 -16.70 -21.77 -6.54
CA ASP A 36 -18.06 -21.35 -6.19
C ASP A 36 -18.79 -20.75 -7.40
N PRO A 37 -20.12 -20.96 -7.52
CA PRO A 37 -20.91 -20.39 -8.60
C PRO A 37 -21.07 -18.87 -8.41
N VAL A 38 -20.45 -18.08 -9.29
CA VAL A 38 -20.49 -16.60 -9.21
C VAL A 38 -21.63 -15.98 -10.01
N ARG A 39 -22.37 -16.77 -10.82
CA ARG A 39 -23.37 -16.25 -11.75
C ARG A 39 -24.38 -15.33 -11.09
N ASP A 40 -24.88 -15.67 -9.93
CA ASP A 40 -25.90 -14.91 -9.19
C ASP A 40 -25.33 -14.10 -8.04
N ALA A 41 -24.01 -13.87 -8.02
CA ALA A 41 -23.33 -13.19 -6.91
C ALA A 41 -23.80 -11.76 -6.66
N ALA A 42 -24.30 -11.07 -7.70
CA ALA A 42 -24.86 -9.71 -7.60
C ALA A 42 -26.30 -9.68 -7.05
N ARG A 43 -27.00 -10.82 -6.98
CA ARG A 43 -28.38 -10.84 -6.51
C ARG A 43 -28.47 -10.65 -5.00
N GLY A 44 -29.38 -9.75 -4.58
CA GLY A 44 -29.68 -9.50 -3.17
C GLY A 44 -28.54 -8.84 -2.40
N VAL A 45 -27.63 -8.12 -3.11
CA VAL A 45 -26.62 -7.28 -2.51
C VAL A 45 -26.56 -5.91 -3.19
N ASP A 46 -26.23 -4.88 -2.41
CA ASP A 46 -26.05 -3.52 -2.89
C ASP A 46 -24.64 -3.34 -3.47
N LEU A 47 -23.67 -4.04 -2.91
CA LEU A 47 -22.27 -3.99 -3.28
C LEU A 47 -21.71 -5.40 -3.53
N LEU A 48 -21.16 -5.63 -4.73
CA LEU A 48 -20.40 -6.82 -5.07
C LEU A 48 -18.94 -6.43 -5.28
N VAL A 49 -18.04 -6.98 -4.47
CA VAL A 49 -16.61 -6.74 -4.57
C VAL A 49 -15.91 -7.90 -5.27
N ILE A 50 -15.18 -7.63 -6.35
CA ILE A 50 -14.31 -8.58 -7.05
C ILE A 50 -12.89 -8.32 -6.57
N ALA A 51 -12.37 -9.21 -5.72
CA ALA A 51 -11.05 -9.16 -5.08
C ALA A 51 -10.15 -10.30 -5.57
N THR A 52 -10.32 -10.73 -6.81
CA THR A 52 -9.48 -11.72 -7.48
C THR A 52 -8.20 -11.09 -8.02
N PRO A 53 -7.18 -11.88 -8.43
CA PRO A 53 -6.03 -11.36 -9.18
C PRO A 53 -6.45 -10.53 -10.40
N ASP A 54 -5.67 -9.53 -10.75
CA ASP A 54 -6.00 -8.55 -11.79
C ASP A 54 -6.34 -9.18 -13.15
N ASP A 55 -5.61 -10.23 -13.54
CA ASP A 55 -5.84 -10.99 -14.77
C ASP A 55 -7.18 -11.74 -14.80
N GLN A 56 -7.81 -11.95 -13.65
CA GLN A 56 -9.07 -12.66 -13.51
C GLN A 56 -10.29 -11.73 -13.35
N VAL A 57 -10.11 -10.47 -13.00
CA VAL A 57 -11.22 -9.54 -12.73
C VAL A 57 -12.21 -9.48 -13.89
N ARG A 58 -11.73 -9.33 -15.13
CA ARG A 58 -12.57 -9.24 -16.32
C ARG A 58 -13.40 -10.51 -16.55
N SER A 59 -12.80 -11.67 -16.42
CA SER A 59 -13.48 -12.96 -16.64
C SER A 59 -14.51 -13.23 -15.54
N VAL A 60 -14.19 -12.92 -14.29
CA VAL A 60 -15.12 -13.04 -13.15
C VAL A 60 -16.29 -12.08 -13.32
N ALA A 61 -16.05 -10.80 -13.65
CA ALA A 61 -17.12 -9.84 -13.90
C ALA A 61 -18.04 -10.27 -15.05
N ALA A 62 -17.49 -10.85 -16.12
CA ALA A 62 -18.27 -11.37 -17.23
C ALA A 62 -19.15 -12.60 -16.88
N ALA A 63 -18.71 -13.41 -15.89
CA ALA A 63 -19.45 -14.57 -15.41
C ALA A 63 -20.64 -14.20 -14.50
N VAL A 64 -20.62 -13.01 -13.89
CA VAL A 64 -21.70 -12.51 -13.03
C VAL A 64 -22.85 -11.96 -13.87
N THR A 65 -24.07 -12.39 -13.59
CA THR A 65 -25.28 -11.81 -14.19
C THR A 65 -25.49 -10.38 -13.68
N PRO A 66 -25.55 -9.37 -14.56
CA PRO A 66 -25.76 -7.99 -14.14
C PRO A 66 -27.09 -7.79 -13.39
N VAL A 67 -27.04 -7.05 -12.31
CA VAL A 67 -28.20 -6.56 -11.55
C VAL A 67 -28.11 -5.04 -11.54
N PRO A 68 -29.12 -4.30 -12.09
CA PRO A 68 -29.03 -2.85 -12.26
C PRO A 68 -28.85 -2.05 -10.97
N SER A 69 -29.36 -2.56 -9.83
CA SER A 69 -29.26 -1.92 -8.52
C SER A 69 -27.93 -2.16 -7.84
N THR A 70 -27.20 -3.25 -8.18
CA THR A 70 -25.94 -3.62 -7.53
C THR A 70 -24.78 -2.85 -8.10
N VAL A 71 -23.99 -2.23 -7.24
CA VAL A 71 -22.67 -1.66 -7.61
C VAL A 71 -21.64 -2.78 -7.62
N VAL A 72 -20.96 -2.96 -8.74
CA VAL A 72 -19.87 -3.93 -8.86
C VAL A 72 -18.54 -3.19 -8.84
N VAL A 73 -17.66 -3.57 -7.92
CA VAL A 73 -16.34 -2.93 -7.73
C VAL A 73 -15.22 -3.94 -7.84
N HIS A 74 -14.01 -3.48 -8.21
CA HIS A 74 -12.78 -4.25 -8.07
C HIS A 74 -11.80 -3.53 -7.12
N LEU A 75 -10.82 -4.29 -6.59
CA LEU A 75 -9.79 -3.77 -5.69
C LEU A 75 -8.45 -3.51 -6.37
N SER A 76 -8.34 -3.70 -7.69
CA SER A 76 -7.11 -3.45 -8.43
C SER A 76 -6.76 -1.96 -8.46
N GLY A 77 -5.48 -1.65 -8.25
CA GLY A 77 -4.94 -0.29 -8.43
C GLY A 77 -4.62 0.06 -9.87
N SER A 78 -4.43 -0.95 -10.75
CA SER A 78 -3.96 -0.78 -12.13
C SER A 78 -5.09 -0.77 -13.16
N LEU A 79 -6.20 -1.49 -12.90
CA LEU A 79 -7.29 -1.69 -13.84
C LEU A 79 -8.27 -0.51 -13.85
N GLY A 80 -8.75 -0.13 -15.03
CA GLY A 80 -9.87 0.79 -15.20
C GLY A 80 -11.23 0.11 -15.03
N LEU A 81 -12.30 0.90 -15.10
CA LEU A 81 -13.68 0.41 -14.91
C LEU A 81 -14.20 -0.42 -16.10
N ASP A 82 -13.53 -0.39 -17.25
CA ASP A 82 -13.89 -1.16 -18.46
C ASP A 82 -13.84 -2.67 -18.21
N VAL A 83 -13.00 -3.14 -17.28
CA VAL A 83 -12.88 -4.57 -16.95
C VAL A 83 -14.15 -5.14 -16.34
N LEU A 84 -15.02 -4.29 -15.77
CA LEU A 84 -16.31 -4.67 -15.21
C LEU A 84 -17.42 -4.80 -16.30
N GLY A 85 -17.12 -4.49 -17.54
CA GLY A 85 -17.92 -4.80 -18.70
C GLY A 85 -19.34 -4.22 -18.66
N ARG A 86 -20.35 -5.11 -18.71
CA ARG A 86 -21.77 -4.77 -18.86
C ARG A 86 -22.51 -4.40 -17.56
N HIS A 87 -21.84 -4.36 -16.43
CA HIS A 87 -22.47 -3.90 -15.19
C HIS A 87 -22.77 -2.40 -15.27
N ALA A 88 -23.99 -1.99 -14.95
CA ALA A 88 -24.44 -0.60 -15.12
C ALA A 88 -23.79 0.32 -14.08
N ARG A 89 -23.67 -0.13 -12.83
CA ARG A 89 -23.05 0.59 -11.73
C ARG A 89 -21.70 -0.03 -11.41
N ARG A 90 -20.63 0.69 -11.71
CA ARG A 90 -19.26 0.18 -11.64
C ARG A 90 -18.41 1.10 -10.76
N GLY A 91 -17.48 0.50 -10.03
CA GLY A 91 -16.52 1.26 -9.24
C GLY A 91 -15.20 0.52 -9.04
N SER A 92 -14.28 1.23 -8.46
CA SER A 92 -13.02 0.67 -7.96
C SER A 92 -12.66 1.28 -6.63
N ILE A 93 -12.06 0.45 -5.75
CA ILE A 93 -11.60 0.84 -4.42
C ILE A 93 -10.24 0.19 -4.22
N HIS A 94 -9.17 0.97 -4.25
CA HIS A 94 -7.82 0.47 -4.03
C HIS A 94 -7.21 1.13 -2.80
N PRO A 95 -7.05 0.40 -1.68
CA PRO A 95 -6.44 0.94 -0.47
C PRO A 95 -4.93 1.14 -0.66
N LEU A 96 -4.42 2.32 -0.29
CA LEU A 96 -2.99 2.63 -0.31
C LEU A 96 -2.30 2.17 0.98
N VAL A 97 -2.47 0.89 1.31
CA VAL A 97 -1.84 0.26 2.46
C VAL A 97 -1.58 -1.23 2.20
N PRO A 98 -0.45 -1.79 2.66
CA PRO A 98 -0.19 -3.22 2.54
C PRO A 98 -1.17 -4.04 3.39
N LEU A 99 -1.72 -5.12 2.80
CA LEU A 99 -2.65 -6.05 3.44
C LEU A 99 -1.98 -7.44 3.59
N PRO A 100 -1.16 -7.65 4.63
CA PRO A 100 -0.36 -8.87 4.79
C PRO A 100 -1.23 -10.10 5.11
N ASP A 101 -2.29 -9.91 5.89
CA ASP A 101 -3.27 -10.90 6.30
C ASP A 101 -4.62 -10.22 6.56
N PRO A 102 -5.74 -10.97 6.71
CA PRO A 102 -7.08 -10.39 6.87
C PRO A 102 -7.25 -9.55 8.15
N VAL A 103 -6.64 -9.93 9.27
CA VAL A 103 -6.81 -9.25 10.57
C VAL A 103 -6.05 -7.92 10.58
N THR A 104 -4.74 -7.97 10.35
CA THR A 104 -3.90 -6.77 10.24
C THR A 104 -4.39 -5.85 9.12
N GLY A 105 -4.86 -6.44 8.01
CA GLY A 105 -5.41 -5.70 6.89
C GLY A 105 -6.68 -4.94 7.27
N ALA A 106 -7.60 -5.55 8.00
CA ALA A 106 -8.83 -4.90 8.46
C ALA A 106 -8.53 -3.72 9.39
N ASP A 107 -7.61 -3.88 10.34
CA ASP A 107 -7.20 -2.79 11.25
C ASP A 107 -6.55 -1.63 10.47
N ARG A 108 -5.69 -1.94 9.50
CA ARG A 108 -5.06 -0.92 8.65
C ARG A 108 -6.08 -0.17 7.80
N LEU A 109 -7.07 -0.86 7.22
CA LEU A 109 -8.12 -0.22 6.41
C LEU A 109 -8.94 0.79 7.22
N ARG A 110 -9.03 0.63 8.54
CA ARG A 110 -9.77 1.50 9.47
C ARG A 110 -8.90 2.55 10.17
N SER A 111 -7.62 2.67 9.82
CA SER A 111 -6.68 3.61 10.45
C SER A 111 -6.53 4.94 9.73
N GLY A 112 -7.55 5.41 9.00
CA GLY A 112 -7.51 6.69 8.28
C GLY A 112 -6.66 6.68 7.01
N VAL A 113 -6.51 5.54 6.35
CA VAL A 113 -5.69 5.43 5.14
C VAL A 113 -6.37 6.03 3.91
N THR A 114 -5.56 6.35 2.92
CA THR A 114 -6.06 6.83 1.62
C THR A 114 -6.49 5.65 0.74
N PHE A 115 -7.59 5.86 0.01
CA PHE A 115 -8.10 4.93 -1.00
C PHE A 115 -8.19 5.62 -2.35
N ALA A 116 -7.62 5.03 -3.38
CA ALA A 116 -7.90 5.46 -4.74
C ALA A 116 -9.24 4.89 -5.20
N VAL A 117 -10.15 5.77 -5.61
CA VAL A 117 -11.52 5.41 -6.00
C VAL A 117 -11.84 5.90 -7.41
N ALA A 118 -12.78 5.24 -8.06
CA ALA A 118 -13.43 5.74 -9.27
C ALA A 118 -14.84 5.12 -9.43
N GLY A 119 -15.68 5.77 -10.21
CA GLY A 119 -16.99 5.28 -10.62
C GLY A 119 -18.12 5.66 -9.69
N ASP A 120 -18.95 4.71 -9.33
CA ASP A 120 -20.19 4.93 -8.59
C ASP A 120 -19.98 5.63 -7.24
N PRO A 121 -20.84 6.60 -6.86
CA PRO A 121 -20.72 7.32 -5.59
C PRO A 121 -20.67 6.43 -4.34
N LEU A 122 -21.24 5.21 -4.38
CA LEU A 122 -21.18 4.28 -3.25
C LEU A 122 -19.74 3.96 -2.82
N VAL A 123 -18.74 4.01 -3.75
CA VAL A 123 -17.34 3.75 -3.39
C VAL A 123 -16.80 4.75 -2.38
N ALA A 124 -17.19 6.01 -2.48
CA ALA A 124 -16.79 7.03 -1.50
C ALA A 124 -17.44 6.79 -0.13
N SER A 125 -18.71 6.35 -0.11
CA SER A 125 -19.39 5.98 1.13
C SER A 125 -18.73 4.79 1.82
N VAL A 126 -18.32 3.76 1.05
CA VAL A 126 -17.54 2.61 1.57
C VAL A 126 -16.26 3.10 2.27
N VAL A 127 -15.51 3.99 1.63
CA VAL A 127 -14.26 4.54 2.20
C VAL A 127 -14.54 5.37 3.46
N SER A 128 -15.60 6.18 3.45
CA SER A 128 -15.97 7.00 4.61
C SER A 128 -16.37 6.15 5.82
N SER A 129 -17.10 5.04 5.62
CA SER A 129 -17.45 4.10 6.70
C SER A 129 -16.20 3.45 7.35
N LEU A 130 -15.09 3.37 6.62
CA LEU A 130 -13.82 2.91 7.16
C LEU A 130 -12.99 4.03 7.83
N GLY A 131 -13.50 5.27 7.86
CA GLY A 131 -12.74 6.43 8.32
C GLY A 131 -11.59 6.81 7.40
N GLY A 132 -11.59 6.32 6.14
CA GLY A 132 -10.53 6.55 5.16
C GLY A 132 -10.73 7.82 4.33
N HIS A 133 -9.73 8.15 3.53
CA HIS A 133 -9.71 9.34 2.67
C HIS A 133 -9.82 8.94 1.19
N PRO A 134 -10.95 9.18 0.50
CA PRO A 134 -11.07 8.85 -0.91
C PRO A 134 -10.32 9.88 -1.79
N VAL A 135 -9.52 9.39 -2.73
CA VAL A 135 -8.88 10.18 -3.78
C VAL A 135 -9.30 9.63 -5.14
N THR A 136 -9.90 10.46 -5.98
CA THR A 136 -10.33 10.02 -7.31
C THR A 136 -9.14 9.86 -8.24
N VAL A 137 -9.03 8.68 -8.87
CA VAL A 137 -8.02 8.38 -9.88
C VAL A 137 -8.74 7.97 -11.18
N GLU A 138 -8.61 8.82 -12.19
CA GLU A 138 -9.16 8.56 -13.53
C GLU A 138 -8.50 7.35 -14.18
N ASP A 139 -9.25 6.61 -14.99
CA ASP A 139 -8.78 5.39 -15.67
C ASP A 139 -7.51 5.64 -16.48
N ALA A 140 -7.42 6.78 -17.19
CA ALA A 140 -6.24 7.15 -17.98
C ALA A 140 -4.95 7.33 -17.14
N ARG A 141 -5.06 7.54 -15.84
CA ARG A 141 -3.94 7.76 -14.92
C ARG A 141 -3.63 6.54 -14.05
N ARG A 142 -4.44 5.49 -14.11
CA ARG A 142 -4.30 4.33 -13.21
C ARG A 142 -2.96 3.61 -13.32
N ALA A 143 -2.44 3.43 -14.52
CA ALA A 143 -1.14 2.79 -14.71
C ALA A 143 -0.01 3.56 -14.01
N THR A 144 0.02 4.89 -14.20
CA THR A 144 1.01 5.77 -13.54
C THR A 144 0.83 5.79 -12.02
N TYR A 145 -0.40 5.91 -11.55
CA TYR A 145 -0.73 5.84 -10.13
C TYR A 145 -0.27 4.52 -9.50
N HIS A 146 -0.58 3.39 -10.13
CA HIS A 146 -0.21 2.08 -9.60
C HIS A 146 1.30 1.84 -9.64
N ALA A 147 2.00 2.35 -10.66
CA ALA A 147 3.46 2.35 -10.68
C ALA A 147 4.05 3.11 -9.49
N ALA A 148 3.52 4.30 -9.18
CA ALA A 148 3.94 5.06 -7.99
C ALA A 148 3.66 4.31 -6.69
N ALA A 149 2.49 3.68 -6.53
CA ALA A 149 2.15 2.86 -5.37
C ALA A 149 3.09 1.64 -5.22
N SER A 150 3.42 0.98 -6.34
CA SER A 150 4.36 -0.13 -6.36
C SER A 150 5.78 0.29 -5.97
N ILE A 151 6.24 1.45 -6.42
CA ILE A 151 7.54 2.02 -6.01
C ILE A 151 7.52 2.31 -4.51
N ALA A 152 6.47 2.98 -4.01
CA ALA A 152 6.37 3.36 -2.61
C ALA A 152 6.33 2.15 -1.65
N ALA A 153 5.73 1.04 -2.06
CA ALA A 153 5.60 -0.15 -1.22
C ALA A 153 6.60 -1.24 -1.59
N ASN A 154 6.46 -1.82 -2.79
CA ASN A 154 7.19 -3.04 -3.15
C ASN A 154 8.69 -2.78 -3.40
N HIS A 155 9.04 -1.67 -4.04
CA HIS A 155 10.45 -1.34 -4.25
C HIS A 155 11.13 -0.95 -2.93
N ALA A 156 10.44 -0.28 -2.02
CA ALA A 156 10.97 0.00 -0.68
C ALA A 156 11.30 -1.29 0.07
N VAL A 157 10.39 -2.29 0.04
CA VAL A 157 10.64 -3.61 0.64
C VAL A 157 11.81 -4.32 -0.04
N ALA A 158 11.89 -4.28 -1.37
CA ALA A 158 13.00 -4.89 -2.11
C ALA A 158 14.35 -4.24 -1.77
N LEU A 159 14.37 -2.90 -1.57
CA LEU A 159 15.55 -2.16 -1.15
C LEU A 159 15.98 -2.54 0.27
N ILE A 160 15.04 -2.72 1.19
CA ILE A 160 15.33 -3.22 2.55
C ILE A 160 15.92 -4.64 2.48
N GLY A 161 15.41 -5.51 1.61
CA GLY A 161 15.99 -6.83 1.36
C GLY A 161 17.42 -6.76 0.77
N GLN A 162 17.74 -5.74 -0.03
CA GLN A 162 19.11 -5.47 -0.46
C GLN A 162 19.99 -5.08 0.73
N VAL A 163 19.52 -4.18 1.61
CA VAL A 163 20.26 -3.81 2.84
C VAL A 163 20.56 -5.05 3.67
N GLU A 164 19.59 -5.94 3.86
CA GLU A 164 19.76 -7.18 4.64
C GLU A 164 20.90 -8.04 4.08
N ARG A 165 20.91 -8.29 2.78
CA ARG A 165 21.93 -9.12 2.14
C ARG A 165 23.34 -8.50 2.19
N VAL A 166 23.42 -7.19 1.92
CA VAL A 166 24.69 -6.47 1.95
C VAL A 166 25.22 -6.37 3.38
N ALA A 167 24.36 -6.08 4.36
CA ALA A 167 24.72 -6.04 5.78
C ALA A 167 25.22 -7.40 6.29
N ALA A 168 24.55 -8.49 5.90
CA ALA A 168 24.95 -9.84 6.25
C ALA A 168 26.37 -10.17 5.77
N SER A 169 26.80 -9.66 4.60
CA SER A 169 28.17 -9.82 4.12
C SER A 169 29.23 -9.13 4.99
N ALA A 170 28.81 -8.13 5.76
CA ALA A 170 29.64 -7.45 6.77
C ALA A 170 29.44 -8.03 8.20
N GLY A 171 28.70 -9.13 8.34
CA GLY A 171 28.41 -9.76 9.65
C GLY A 171 27.41 -8.99 10.49
N LEU A 172 26.60 -8.12 9.90
CA LEU A 172 25.63 -7.27 10.59
C LEU A 172 24.18 -7.70 10.27
N PRO A 173 23.28 -7.79 11.26
CA PRO A 173 21.87 -8.07 11.03
C PRO A 173 21.13 -6.82 10.55
N LEU A 174 19.99 -7.00 9.89
CA LEU A 174 19.15 -5.91 9.37
C LEU A 174 18.73 -4.90 10.45
N GLU A 175 18.47 -5.36 11.66
CA GLU A 175 18.06 -4.55 12.81
C GLU A 175 19.04 -3.41 13.11
N THR A 176 20.32 -3.59 12.81
CA THR A 176 21.37 -2.56 12.95
C THR A 176 21.02 -1.30 12.15
N PHE A 177 20.36 -1.47 11.02
CA PHE A 177 20.00 -0.37 10.10
C PHE A 177 18.56 0.13 10.27
N ALA A 178 17.75 -0.49 11.13
CA ALA A 178 16.32 -0.18 11.27
C ALA A 178 16.06 1.30 11.63
N GLY A 179 16.88 1.87 12.53
CA GLY A 179 16.79 3.29 12.89
C GLY A 179 17.12 4.22 11.74
N LEU A 180 18.18 3.90 10.97
CA LEU A 180 18.59 4.68 9.80
C LEU A 180 17.52 4.65 8.70
N ILE A 181 16.93 3.48 8.43
CA ILE A 181 15.88 3.32 7.42
C ILE A 181 14.66 4.18 7.78
N ARG A 182 14.18 4.11 9.04
CA ARG A 182 13.02 4.90 9.48
C ARG A 182 13.31 6.40 9.38
N ALA A 183 14.42 6.86 9.92
CA ALA A 183 14.80 8.27 9.86
C ALA A 183 14.89 8.80 8.42
N ALA A 184 15.50 8.03 7.50
CA ALA A 184 15.59 8.43 6.10
C ALA A 184 14.21 8.57 5.42
N VAL A 185 13.26 7.67 5.74
CA VAL A 185 11.89 7.75 5.23
C VAL A 185 11.15 8.94 5.85
N ASP A 186 11.23 9.11 7.16
CA ASP A 186 10.56 10.19 7.88
C ASP A 186 11.07 11.56 7.42
N ASP A 187 12.38 11.73 7.26
CA ASP A 187 13.00 12.95 6.73
C ASP A 187 12.56 13.23 5.30
N ALA A 188 12.51 12.21 4.45
CA ALA A 188 12.08 12.36 3.06
C ALA A 188 10.61 12.81 2.96
N LEU A 189 9.74 12.32 3.85
CA LEU A 189 8.33 12.72 3.90
C LEU A 189 8.11 14.11 4.52
N ALA A 190 8.90 14.46 5.55
CA ALA A 190 8.76 15.73 6.26
C ALA A 190 9.42 16.91 5.53
N LEU A 191 10.63 16.72 4.98
CA LEU A 191 11.47 17.78 4.41
C LEU A 191 11.43 17.80 2.87
N GLY A 192 10.87 16.76 2.27
CA GLY A 192 10.94 16.48 0.85
C GLY A 192 12.23 15.73 0.46
N PRO A 193 12.15 14.84 -0.56
CA PRO A 193 13.23 13.92 -0.92
C PRO A 193 14.55 14.63 -1.27
N ARG A 194 14.48 15.80 -1.90
CA ARG A 194 15.68 16.55 -2.29
C ARG A 194 16.47 17.06 -1.09
N THR A 195 15.78 17.59 -0.08
CA THR A 195 16.37 18.14 1.14
C THR A 195 16.92 17.03 2.04
N ALA A 196 16.19 15.91 2.13
CA ALA A 196 16.58 14.77 2.95
C ALA A 196 17.78 14.00 2.40
N LEU A 197 18.12 14.16 1.11
CA LEU A 197 19.19 13.40 0.47
C LEU A 197 20.59 13.94 0.86
N THR A 198 21.36 13.15 1.62
CA THR A 198 22.66 13.53 2.18
C THR A 198 23.84 12.62 1.76
N GLY A 199 23.58 11.58 0.98
CA GLY A 199 24.54 10.53 0.64
C GLY A 199 25.72 10.99 -0.26
N PRO A 200 26.73 10.13 -0.50
CA PRO A 200 27.92 10.47 -1.30
C PRO A 200 27.57 10.86 -2.74
N ALA A 201 26.57 10.20 -3.35
CA ALA A 201 26.14 10.52 -4.71
C ALA A 201 25.58 11.94 -4.84
N SER A 202 24.92 12.47 -3.79
CA SER A 202 24.39 13.84 -3.78
C SER A 202 25.45 14.90 -3.67
N ARG A 203 26.58 14.59 -3.02
CA ARG A 203 27.71 15.49 -2.82
C ARG A 203 28.78 15.36 -3.88
N GLY A 204 28.64 14.45 -4.84
CA GLY A 204 29.65 14.19 -5.86
C GLY A 204 30.89 13.44 -5.35
N ASP A 205 30.79 12.74 -4.22
CA ASP A 205 31.85 11.92 -3.67
C ASP A 205 31.95 10.58 -4.42
N TRP A 206 32.51 10.64 -5.62
CA TRP A 206 32.64 9.49 -6.51
C TRP A 206 33.66 8.47 -5.99
N GLY A 207 34.65 8.89 -5.21
CA GLY A 207 35.60 7.96 -4.59
C GLY A 207 34.93 6.97 -3.65
N THR A 208 34.00 7.44 -2.82
CA THR A 208 33.17 6.60 -1.96
C THR A 208 32.22 5.71 -2.79
N VAL A 209 31.56 6.25 -3.82
CA VAL A 209 30.68 5.48 -4.72
C VAL A 209 31.43 4.34 -5.40
N ASP A 210 32.62 4.60 -5.91
CA ASP A 210 33.49 3.56 -6.55
C ASP A 210 34.00 2.53 -5.54
N GLY A 211 34.23 2.95 -4.29
CA GLY A 211 34.51 2.03 -3.18
C GLY A 211 33.37 1.05 -2.94
N HIS A 212 32.13 1.56 -2.87
CA HIS A 212 30.93 0.74 -2.72
C HIS A 212 30.77 -0.25 -3.89
N ARG A 213 30.95 0.22 -5.13
CA ARG A 213 30.85 -0.62 -6.33
C ARG A 213 31.85 -1.79 -6.31
N ARG A 214 33.08 -1.53 -5.87
CA ARG A 214 34.09 -2.60 -5.74
C ARG A 214 33.69 -3.68 -4.76
N VAL A 215 33.11 -3.28 -3.60
CA VAL A 215 32.64 -4.23 -2.59
C VAL A 215 31.45 -5.01 -3.15
N LEU A 216 30.46 -4.33 -3.71
CA LEU A 216 29.24 -4.98 -4.22
C LEU A 216 29.55 -5.95 -5.38
N SER A 217 30.55 -5.64 -6.22
CA SER A 217 30.97 -6.54 -7.31
C SER A 217 31.68 -7.80 -6.82
N ALA A 218 32.13 -7.84 -5.56
CA ALA A 218 32.76 -9.01 -4.95
C ALA A 218 31.79 -9.93 -4.20
N LEU A 219 30.50 -9.53 -4.06
CA LEU A 219 29.49 -10.34 -3.37
C LEU A 219 29.09 -11.59 -4.16
N ALA A 220 28.44 -12.55 -3.49
CA ALA A 220 27.97 -13.80 -4.11
C ALA A 220 26.93 -13.58 -5.24
N THR A 221 26.18 -12.49 -5.20
CA THR A 221 25.18 -12.10 -6.23
C THR A 221 25.47 -10.71 -6.80
N PRO A 222 26.67 -10.48 -7.36
CA PRO A 222 27.14 -9.12 -7.67
C PRO A 222 26.29 -8.40 -8.72
N ARG A 223 25.77 -9.13 -9.72
CA ARG A 223 24.99 -8.52 -10.82
C ARG A 223 23.73 -7.82 -10.33
N THR A 224 23.00 -8.42 -9.40
CA THR A 224 21.75 -7.86 -8.87
C THR A 224 22.02 -6.71 -7.91
N GLU A 225 22.95 -6.89 -6.96
CA GLU A 225 23.26 -5.87 -5.96
C GLU A 225 23.89 -4.62 -6.58
N LEU A 226 24.82 -4.78 -7.52
CA LEU A 226 25.45 -3.65 -8.20
C LEU A 226 24.46 -2.90 -9.11
N ALA A 227 23.63 -3.61 -9.88
CA ALA A 227 22.66 -2.98 -10.76
C ALA A 227 21.63 -2.13 -9.98
N ALA A 228 21.13 -2.66 -8.85
CA ALA A 228 20.21 -1.93 -7.99
C ALA A 228 20.88 -0.69 -7.36
N TYR A 229 22.11 -0.84 -6.87
CA TYR A 229 22.90 0.27 -6.32
C TYR A 229 23.12 1.37 -7.37
N ASP A 230 23.54 1.03 -8.57
CA ASP A 230 23.80 1.97 -9.65
C ASP A 230 22.53 2.70 -10.10
N ALA A 231 21.41 2.01 -10.14
CA ALA A 231 20.11 2.63 -10.41
C ALA A 231 19.74 3.67 -9.34
N MET A 232 19.96 3.36 -8.06
CA MET A 232 19.71 4.31 -6.96
C MET A 232 20.67 5.49 -6.97
N VAL A 233 21.97 5.28 -7.31
CA VAL A 233 22.94 6.36 -7.51
C VAL A 233 22.48 7.30 -8.63
N ALA A 234 21.98 6.76 -9.74
CA ALA A 234 21.45 7.58 -10.84
C ALA A 234 20.25 8.41 -10.43
N LEU A 235 19.30 7.82 -9.67
CA LEU A 235 18.14 8.54 -9.14
C LEU A 235 18.55 9.61 -8.14
N ALA A 236 19.49 9.35 -7.23
CA ALA A 236 20.01 10.33 -6.28
C ALA A 236 20.66 11.52 -6.99
N ARG A 237 21.42 11.28 -8.07
CA ARG A 237 22.02 12.35 -8.89
C ARG A 237 20.96 13.24 -9.54
N ARG A 238 19.92 12.65 -10.16
CA ARG A 238 18.81 13.40 -10.76
C ARG A 238 18.12 14.26 -9.73
N LEU A 239 17.85 13.70 -8.56
CA LEU A 239 17.22 14.40 -7.46
C LEU A 239 18.06 15.61 -7.01
N SER A 240 19.40 15.46 -6.89
CA SER A 240 20.32 16.55 -6.53
C SER A 240 20.42 17.62 -7.61
N ALA A 241 20.39 17.25 -8.89
CA ALA A 241 20.45 18.19 -10.02
C ALA A 241 19.20 19.05 -10.18
N GLY A 242 18.10 18.71 -9.49
CA GLY A 242 16.84 19.43 -9.61
C GLY A 242 15.97 18.99 -10.79
N ASP A 243 16.30 17.89 -11.45
CA ASP A 243 15.51 17.26 -12.53
C ASP A 243 14.28 16.54 -11.95
N GLY A 244 13.54 17.18 -11.04
CA GLY A 244 12.21 16.75 -10.65
C GLY A 244 11.16 17.28 -11.65
N PRO A 245 9.97 16.66 -11.74
CA PRO A 245 8.89 17.25 -12.51
C PRO A 245 8.66 18.68 -12.01
N SER A 246 8.74 19.65 -12.92
CA SER A 246 8.31 21.01 -12.63
C SER A 246 6.92 20.92 -11.97
N SER A 247 6.77 21.50 -10.78
CA SER A 247 5.50 21.52 -10.03
C SER A 247 4.49 22.40 -10.78
N THR A 248 3.96 21.87 -11.88
CA THR A 248 2.69 22.31 -12.47
C THR A 248 1.64 21.26 -12.09
N ALA A 249 1.43 21.10 -10.77
CA ALA A 249 0.17 20.54 -10.31
C ALA A 249 -0.92 21.54 -10.72
N PRO A 250 -2.02 21.12 -11.36
CA PRO A 250 -3.16 22.00 -11.54
C PRO A 250 -3.61 22.45 -10.16
N GLU A 251 -3.68 23.77 -9.99
CA GLU A 251 -4.18 24.43 -8.79
C GLU A 251 -5.54 23.83 -8.42
N GLN A 252 -5.60 23.09 -7.33
CA GLN A 252 -6.89 22.65 -6.78
C GLN A 252 -7.63 23.91 -6.34
N PRO A 253 -8.91 24.09 -6.70
CA PRO A 253 -9.68 25.22 -6.22
C PRO A 253 -9.66 25.20 -4.70
N ALA A 254 -9.24 26.32 -4.12
CA ALA A 254 -9.11 26.53 -2.69
C ALA A 254 -10.41 26.14 -1.97
N ALA A 255 -10.35 25.14 -1.11
CA ALA A 255 -11.41 24.84 -0.18
C ALA A 255 -11.54 26.03 0.77
N THR A 256 -12.71 26.65 0.80
CA THR A 256 -13.07 27.74 1.71
C THR A 256 -12.84 27.25 3.15
N PRO A 257 -12.05 27.97 3.98
CA PRO A 257 -11.84 27.54 5.35
C PRO A 257 -13.12 27.68 6.17
N ALA A 258 -13.66 26.58 6.65
CA ALA A 258 -14.67 26.60 7.71
C ALA A 258 -13.98 27.07 9.00
N THR A 259 -14.37 28.26 9.45
CA THR A 259 -13.93 28.84 10.72
C THR A 259 -14.58 28.07 11.87
N THR A 260 -13.81 27.29 12.60
CA THR A 260 -14.21 26.75 13.90
C THR A 260 -13.12 27.09 14.92
N PRO A 261 -13.49 27.62 16.11
CA PRO A 261 -12.52 28.13 17.07
C PRO A 261 -11.70 27.03 17.71
N VAL A 262 -10.39 27.27 17.80
CA VAL A 262 -9.43 26.43 18.52
C VAL A 262 -9.73 26.50 20.01
N THR A 263 -10.17 25.39 20.59
CA THR A 263 -10.18 25.21 22.05
C THR A 263 -8.93 24.39 22.41
N ASP A 264 -8.18 24.90 23.37
CA ASP A 264 -6.93 24.35 23.88
C ASP A 264 -7.02 22.84 24.15
N LEU A 265 -6.21 22.02 23.46
CA LEU A 265 -6.00 20.62 23.76
C LEU A 265 -4.69 20.44 24.51
N VAL A 266 -4.86 20.14 25.80
CA VAL A 266 -3.85 19.65 26.75
C VAL A 266 -3.14 18.44 26.16
N THR A 267 -1.83 18.52 26.06
CA THR A 267 -0.93 17.44 25.67
C THR A 267 -0.95 16.32 26.71
N THR A 268 -1.49 15.17 26.34
CA THR A 268 -1.30 13.90 27.06
C THR A 268 -0.24 13.07 26.35
N PRO A 269 0.79 12.54 27.05
CA PRO A 269 1.78 11.68 26.41
C PRO A 269 1.18 10.32 26.08
N GLY A 270 1.45 9.83 24.85
CA GLY A 270 1.00 8.53 24.35
C GLY A 270 1.60 7.34 25.12
N PRO A 271 0.99 6.15 24.99
CA PRO A 271 1.37 4.98 25.77
C PRO A 271 2.74 4.44 25.35
N VAL A 272 3.60 4.26 26.34
CA VAL A 272 4.87 3.54 26.25
C VAL A 272 4.55 2.06 26.12
N PHE A 273 4.91 1.44 25.01
CA PHE A 273 4.85 -0.02 24.87
C PHE A 273 5.98 -0.65 25.68
N ASP A 274 5.62 -1.24 26.82
CA ASP A 274 6.49 -2.04 27.63
C ASP A 274 6.73 -3.40 26.94
N ARG A 275 7.98 -3.67 26.59
CA ARG A 275 8.40 -4.96 26.02
C ARG A 275 8.69 -5.91 27.16
N ALA A 276 7.88 -6.94 27.32
CA ALA A 276 8.21 -8.08 28.16
C ALA A 276 9.47 -8.81 27.64
N PRO A 277 10.38 -9.26 28.52
CA PRO A 277 11.59 -9.95 28.13
C PRO A 277 11.28 -11.40 27.75
N VAL A 278 11.67 -11.80 26.53
CA VAL A 278 11.75 -13.20 26.13
C VAL A 278 13.04 -13.77 26.68
N GLY A 279 12.94 -14.56 27.73
CA GLY A 279 14.06 -15.27 28.28
C GLY A 279 13.59 -16.43 29.16
N ALA A 280 13.51 -17.63 28.57
CA ALA A 280 13.56 -18.85 29.33
C ALA A 280 14.35 -19.89 28.52
N ALA A 281 15.59 -20.08 28.90
CA ALA A 281 16.44 -21.17 28.46
C ALA A 281 15.88 -22.50 28.97
N VAL A 282 15.61 -23.43 28.05
CA VAL A 282 15.32 -24.84 28.39
C VAL A 282 16.66 -25.57 28.50
N SER A 283 17.07 -25.95 29.71
CA SER A 283 18.18 -26.85 29.95
C SER A 283 17.74 -28.29 29.66
N VAL A 284 18.36 -28.92 28.68
CA VAL A 284 18.25 -30.38 28.47
C VAL A 284 19.25 -31.06 29.40
N GLY A 285 18.72 -31.74 30.42
CA GLY A 285 19.50 -32.59 31.29
C GLY A 285 19.83 -33.90 30.57
N ALA A 286 21.13 -34.21 30.47
CA ALA A 286 21.63 -35.53 30.14
C ALA A 286 21.41 -36.46 31.32
N ARG A 287 20.81 -37.65 31.08
CA ARG A 287 20.97 -38.83 31.94
C ARG A 287 21.42 -39.99 31.10
N ALA A 288 22.39 -40.70 31.69
CA ALA A 288 23.12 -41.90 31.36
C ALA A 288 22.40 -42.98 30.57
#